data_c3a8b612da2c62f43d5f4b7bc8d39252
#
_entry.id   c3a8b612da2c62f43d5f4b7bc8d39252
#
_cell.length_a   1.000
_cell.length_b   1.000
_cell.length_c   1.000
_cell.angle_alpha   90.00
_cell.angle_beta   90.00
_cell.angle_gamma   90.00
#
_symmetry.space_group_name_H-M   'P 1'
#
loop_
_entity.id
_entity.type
_entity.pdbx_description
1 polymer ?
#
loop_
_entity_poly.entity_id
_entity_poly.type
_entity_poly.pdbx_seq_one_letter_code
_entity_poly.pdbx_strand_id
1 'polypeptide(L)'
;ISGLYEASLWVPTHTKVISIVDPNTKVFDCDVEHHVERFHDIEVPLEGYQHPTLQNIENILEFSKTFTDTDKVLIHCHAGVSRSTATAILVLIQHGMGIKEAFEKVYSIRDCMNPNVMIINYGDELLECNGELSDYYNKWSADNRIEYGRFGGQTWDSNTDAMKNILQMFK
;
A
#
# COMPACT_ATOMS: atom_id res chain seq x y z
N ILE A 1 2.28 -1.30 8.62
CA ILE A 1 1.76 -0.55 7.46
C ILE A 1 1.42 0.85 7.95
N SER A 2 1.86 1.90 7.21
CA SER A 2 1.65 3.27 7.66
C SER A 2 1.58 4.30 6.52
N GLY A 3 1.25 5.54 6.88
CA GLY A 3 1.50 6.72 6.05
C GLY A 3 2.93 7.20 6.16
N LEU A 4 3.33 8.15 5.29
CA LEU A 4 4.70 8.65 5.20
C LEU A 4 5.18 9.31 6.51
N TYR A 5 4.31 10.09 7.14
CA TYR A 5 4.66 10.75 8.40
C TYR A 5 4.87 9.74 9.54
N GLU A 6 3.94 8.80 9.71
CA GLU A 6 4.07 7.74 10.72
C GLU A 6 5.33 6.91 10.48
N ALA A 7 5.64 6.59 9.21
CA ALA A 7 6.81 5.81 8.83
C ALA A 7 8.10 6.45 9.34
N SER A 8 8.27 7.75 9.19
CA SER A 8 9.48 8.47 9.65
C SER A 8 9.72 8.35 11.16
N LEU A 9 8.65 8.16 11.94
CA LEU A 9 8.73 7.95 13.40
C LEU A 9 9.03 6.49 13.77
N TRP A 10 8.61 5.53 12.93
CA TRP A 10 8.67 4.10 13.23
C TRP A 10 9.93 3.40 12.70
N VAL A 11 10.59 3.98 11.69
CA VAL A 11 11.80 3.41 11.09
C VAL A 11 12.82 2.92 12.13
N PRO A 12 13.14 3.67 13.20
CA PRO A 12 14.14 3.23 14.18
C PRO A 12 13.81 1.91 14.89
N THR A 13 12.57 1.43 14.79
CA THR A 13 12.11 0.19 15.42
C THR A 13 11.99 -0.97 14.44
N HIS A 14 12.31 -0.76 13.15
CA HIS A 14 12.17 -1.73 12.07
C HIS A 14 13.53 -2.12 11.49
N THR A 15 13.60 -3.26 10.80
CA THR A 15 14.82 -3.77 10.16
C THR A 15 14.79 -3.66 8.65
N LYS A 16 13.61 -3.63 8.06
CA LYS A 16 13.39 -3.51 6.61
C LYS A 16 12.29 -2.48 6.33
N VAL A 17 12.48 -1.67 5.30
CA VAL A 17 11.50 -0.65 4.90
C VAL A 17 11.18 -0.77 3.41
N ILE A 18 9.90 -0.69 3.07
CA ILE A 18 9.42 -0.47 1.69
C ILE A 18 8.67 0.86 1.66
N SER A 19 9.18 1.80 0.88
CA SER A 19 8.55 3.10 0.62
C SER A 19 7.96 3.14 -0.78
N ILE A 20 6.66 3.41 -0.90
CA ILE A 20 5.98 3.57 -2.17
C ILE A 20 5.43 4.99 -2.24
N VAL A 21 6.11 5.84 -2.97
CA VAL A 21 5.88 7.29 -2.96
C VAL A 21 5.71 7.86 -4.37
N ASP A 22 5.17 9.07 -4.47
CA ASP A 22 5.07 9.75 -5.77
C ASP A 22 6.47 10.10 -6.29
N PRO A 23 6.66 10.23 -7.62
CA PRO A 23 7.97 10.34 -8.24
C PRO A 23 8.91 11.39 -7.66
N ASN A 24 8.38 12.52 -7.22
CA ASN A 24 9.16 13.66 -6.70
C ASN A 24 9.16 13.75 -5.18
N THR A 25 8.59 12.76 -4.48
CA THR A 25 8.53 12.78 -3.01
C THR A 25 9.90 12.47 -2.41
N LYS A 26 10.35 13.31 -1.50
CA LYS A 26 11.52 13.03 -0.68
C LYS A 26 11.14 11.99 0.38
N VAL A 27 11.90 10.90 0.44
CA VAL A 27 11.81 9.93 1.54
C VAL A 27 12.84 10.26 2.61
N PHE A 28 12.62 9.74 3.82
CA PHE A 28 13.55 9.90 4.93
C PHE A 28 14.82 9.04 4.74
N ASP A 29 15.93 9.49 5.29
CA ASP A 29 17.14 8.70 5.39
C ASP A 29 17.01 7.72 6.57
N CYS A 30 17.48 6.49 6.39
CA CYS A 30 17.49 5.48 7.46
C CYS A 30 18.69 4.54 7.30
N ASP A 31 19.16 4.00 8.43
CA ASP A 31 20.29 3.06 8.48
C ASP A 31 19.87 1.59 8.32
N VAL A 32 18.63 1.33 7.91
CA VAL A 32 18.09 -0.01 7.68
C VAL A 32 17.98 -0.32 6.19
N GLU A 33 17.83 -1.59 5.83
CA GLU A 33 17.59 -1.97 4.44
C GLU A 33 16.30 -1.35 3.93
N HIS A 34 16.40 -0.54 2.89
CA HIS A 34 15.34 0.32 2.41
C HIS A 34 15.15 0.21 0.91
N HIS A 35 14.00 -0.28 0.49
CA HIS A 35 13.57 -0.30 -0.91
C HIS A 35 12.58 0.83 -1.19
N VAL A 36 12.78 1.54 -2.30
CA VAL A 36 11.95 2.70 -2.66
C VAL A 36 11.43 2.54 -4.08
N GLU A 37 10.11 2.46 -4.22
CA GLU A 37 9.41 2.54 -5.50
C GLU A 37 8.70 3.87 -5.69
N ARG A 38 8.66 4.34 -6.94
CA ARG A 38 8.16 5.67 -7.27
C ARG A 38 7.11 5.63 -8.37
N PHE A 39 5.86 5.78 -7.96
CA PHE A 39 4.71 5.92 -8.86
C PHE A 39 3.52 6.54 -8.12
N HIS A 40 2.60 7.14 -8.88
CA HIS A 40 1.39 7.75 -8.31
C HIS A 40 0.36 6.69 -7.91
N ASP A 41 -0.47 7.03 -6.95
CA ASP A 41 -1.58 6.20 -6.49
C ASP A 41 -2.78 6.35 -7.42
N ILE A 42 -2.70 5.72 -8.57
CA ILE A 42 -3.77 5.72 -9.58
C ILE A 42 -4.13 4.28 -9.95
N GLU A 43 -5.37 4.07 -10.35
CA GLU A 43 -5.94 2.75 -10.67
C GLU A 43 -6.15 2.54 -12.18
N VAL A 44 -5.93 3.58 -12.97
CA VAL A 44 -5.97 3.57 -14.44
C VAL A 44 -4.87 4.47 -14.98
N PRO A 45 -4.28 4.17 -16.15
CA PRO A 45 -3.31 5.06 -16.77
C PRO A 45 -3.90 6.45 -17.04
N LEU A 46 -3.20 7.49 -16.59
CA LEU A 46 -3.58 8.90 -16.80
C LEU A 46 -2.41 9.65 -17.40
N GLU A 47 -2.69 10.53 -18.38
CA GLU A 47 -1.68 11.38 -18.98
C GLU A 47 -1.01 12.29 -17.92
N GLY A 48 0.32 12.36 -17.96
CA GLY A 48 1.11 13.14 -17.00
C GLY A 48 1.37 12.42 -15.65
N TYR A 49 0.82 11.25 -15.45
CA TYR A 49 1.02 10.46 -14.22
C TYR A 49 1.81 9.18 -14.51
N GLN A 50 2.68 8.80 -13.58
CA GLN A 50 3.37 7.51 -13.60
C GLN A 50 2.53 6.52 -12.77
N HIS A 51 1.88 5.57 -13.43
CA HIS A 51 1.14 4.51 -12.76
C HIS A 51 2.08 3.39 -12.28
N PRO A 52 1.67 2.51 -11.35
CA PRO A 52 2.42 1.31 -11.04
C PRO A 52 2.63 0.46 -12.29
N THR A 53 3.77 -0.17 -12.41
CA THR A 53 4.12 -1.10 -13.49
C THR A 53 4.39 -2.48 -12.92
N LEU A 54 4.34 -3.51 -13.79
CA LEU A 54 4.72 -4.87 -13.40
C LEU A 54 6.12 -4.89 -12.78
N GLN A 55 7.08 -4.15 -13.38
CA GLN A 55 8.46 -4.08 -12.89
C GLN A 55 8.57 -3.48 -11.48
N ASN A 56 7.76 -2.45 -11.14
CA ASN A 56 7.76 -1.91 -9.79
C ASN A 56 7.34 -2.97 -8.77
N ILE A 57 6.34 -3.77 -9.10
CA ILE A 57 5.83 -4.81 -8.21
C ILE A 57 6.81 -5.99 -8.12
N GLU A 58 7.41 -6.37 -9.24
CA GLU A 58 8.47 -7.38 -9.26
C GLU A 58 9.66 -6.97 -8.36
N ASN A 59 10.14 -5.73 -8.46
CA ASN A 59 11.22 -5.20 -7.62
C ASN A 59 10.88 -5.28 -6.12
N ILE A 60 9.65 -4.93 -5.76
CA ILE A 60 9.16 -5.04 -4.37
C ILE A 60 9.18 -6.49 -3.89
N LEU A 61 8.65 -7.39 -4.71
CA LEU A 61 8.59 -8.82 -4.38
C LEU A 61 10.00 -9.42 -4.30
N GLU A 62 10.92 -9.06 -5.20
CA GLU A 62 12.33 -9.49 -5.11
C GLU A 62 12.99 -9.01 -3.80
N PHE A 63 12.77 -7.74 -3.42
CA PHE A 63 13.28 -7.25 -2.13
C PHE A 63 12.66 -8.03 -0.96
N SER A 64 11.37 -8.34 -1.02
CA SER A 64 10.71 -9.06 0.07
C SER A 64 11.20 -10.51 0.24
N LYS A 65 11.79 -11.14 -0.77
CA LYS A 65 12.44 -12.47 -0.63
C LYS A 65 13.62 -12.47 0.36
N THR A 66 14.17 -11.31 0.66
CA THR A 66 15.24 -11.18 1.66
C THR A 66 14.73 -11.17 3.10
N PHE A 67 13.40 -11.17 3.32
CA PHE A 67 12.81 -11.10 4.65
C PHE A 67 12.91 -12.43 5.39
N THR A 68 13.15 -12.33 6.69
CA THR A 68 13.26 -13.45 7.62
C THR A 68 12.23 -13.32 8.74
N ASP A 69 12.01 -14.39 9.50
CA ASP A 69 11.06 -14.40 10.63
C ASP A 69 11.42 -13.41 11.74
N THR A 70 12.66 -12.94 11.77
CA THR A 70 13.13 -11.95 12.76
C THR A 70 12.99 -10.51 12.31
N ASP A 71 12.65 -10.29 11.04
CA ASP A 71 12.54 -8.95 10.50
C ASP A 71 11.26 -8.25 10.95
N LYS A 72 11.40 -6.99 11.29
CA LYS A 72 10.29 -6.05 11.49
C LYS A 72 10.17 -5.19 10.25
N VAL A 73 9.20 -5.52 9.43
CA VAL A 73 9.02 -4.88 8.11
C VAL A 73 8.05 -3.69 8.23
N LEU A 74 8.48 -2.54 7.74
CA LEU A 74 7.64 -1.35 7.59
C LEU A 74 7.34 -1.13 6.11
N ILE A 75 6.06 -1.16 5.75
CA ILE A 75 5.59 -0.84 4.39
C ILE A 75 4.75 0.42 4.47
N HIS A 76 5.11 1.45 3.73
CA HIS A 76 4.36 2.69 3.74
C HIS A 76 4.19 3.30 2.34
N CYS A 77 3.15 4.11 2.22
CA CYS A 77 2.94 5.04 1.11
C CYS A 77 2.66 6.44 1.67
N HIS A 78 1.94 7.30 0.96
CA HIS A 78 1.59 8.62 1.49
C HIS A 78 0.59 8.53 2.65
N ALA A 79 -0.56 7.90 2.43
CA ALA A 79 -1.65 7.81 3.41
C ALA A 79 -1.66 6.50 4.22
N GLY A 80 -0.96 5.47 3.79
CA GLY A 80 -1.03 4.14 4.43
C GLY A 80 -2.33 3.39 4.14
N VAL A 81 -3.00 3.68 3.03
CA VAL A 81 -4.36 3.20 2.74
C VAL A 81 -4.42 2.34 1.47
N SER A 82 -3.74 2.75 0.39
CA SER A 82 -3.89 2.14 -0.93
C SER A 82 -2.64 1.36 -1.36
N ARG A 83 -1.57 2.02 -1.82
CA ARG A 83 -0.34 1.35 -2.32
C ARG A 83 0.31 0.44 -1.27
N SER A 84 0.46 0.93 -0.05
CA SER A 84 1.10 0.16 1.02
C SER A 84 0.28 -1.04 1.48
N THR A 85 -1.04 -0.95 1.49
CA THR A 85 -1.90 -2.07 1.88
C THR A 85 -1.95 -3.14 0.79
N ALA A 86 -2.04 -2.76 -0.49
CA ALA A 86 -1.91 -3.69 -1.59
C ALA A 86 -0.56 -4.41 -1.55
N THR A 87 0.55 -3.67 -1.41
CA THR A 87 1.89 -4.24 -1.30
C THR A 87 2.02 -5.20 -0.12
N ALA A 88 1.47 -4.85 1.05
CA ALA A 88 1.53 -5.72 2.22
C ALA A 88 0.78 -7.04 2.01
N ILE A 89 -0.36 -7.03 1.32
CA ILE A 89 -1.09 -8.23 0.92
C ILE A 89 -0.20 -9.13 0.06
N LEU A 90 0.44 -8.57 -0.98
CA LEU A 90 1.31 -9.35 -1.88
C LEU A 90 2.50 -9.96 -1.13
N VAL A 91 3.16 -9.20 -0.27
CA VAL A 91 4.29 -9.68 0.53
C VAL A 91 3.85 -10.85 1.43
N LEU A 92 2.71 -10.75 2.10
CA LEU A 92 2.20 -11.83 2.94
C LEU A 92 1.89 -13.09 2.14
N ILE A 93 1.29 -12.97 0.95
CA ILE A 93 0.99 -14.09 0.07
C ILE A 93 2.30 -14.75 -0.42
N GLN A 94 3.29 -13.96 -0.84
CA GLN A 94 4.60 -14.48 -1.24
C GLN A 94 5.29 -15.28 -0.12
N HIS A 95 5.07 -14.90 1.13
CA HIS A 95 5.58 -15.62 2.30
C HIS A 95 4.66 -16.75 2.78
N GLY A 96 3.76 -17.23 1.92
CA GLY A 96 2.96 -18.43 2.14
C GLY A 96 1.64 -18.24 2.88
N MET A 97 1.22 -17.00 3.13
CA MET A 97 -0.10 -16.74 3.71
C MET A 97 -1.19 -16.91 2.63
N GLY A 98 -2.32 -17.51 2.99
CA GLY A 98 -3.46 -17.61 2.09
C GLY A 98 -4.05 -16.23 1.74
N ILE A 99 -4.64 -16.10 0.52
CA ILE A 99 -5.18 -14.82 0.03
C ILE A 99 -6.14 -14.19 1.04
N LYS A 100 -7.15 -14.94 1.49
CA LYS A 100 -8.11 -14.45 2.49
C LYS A 100 -7.44 -13.99 3.78
N GLU A 101 -6.52 -14.81 4.30
CA GLU A 101 -5.78 -14.50 5.52
C GLU A 101 -4.95 -13.22 5.38
N ALA A 102 -4.31 -13.01 4.23
CA ALA A 102 -3.52 -11.81 3.97
C ALA A 102 -4.39 -10.54 4.01
N PHE A 103 -5.57 -10.57 3.40
CA PHE A 103 -6.53 -9.46 3.49
C PHE A 103 -7.00 -9.22 4.93
N GLU A 104 -7.41 -10.26 5.65
CA GLU A 104 -7.85 -10.15 7.05
C GLU A 104 -6.72 -9.61 7.94
N LYS A 105 -5.49 -10.06 7.72
CA LYS A 105 -4.32 -9.58 8.44
C LYS A 105 -4.06 -8.10 8.19
N VAL A 106 -4.05 -7.66 6.93
CA VAL A 106 -3.84 -6.25 6.59
C VAL A 106 -4.98 -5.39 7.12
N TYR A 107 -6.22 -5.83 7.00
CA TYR A 107 -7.38 -5.14 7.55
C TYR A 107 -7.32 -4.98 9.07
N SER A 108 -6.85 -6.00 9.79
CA SER A 108 -6.67 -5.92 11.25
C SER A 108 -5.62 -4.89 11.70
N ILE A 109 -4.67 -4.53 10.81
CA ILE A 109 -3.62 -3.53 11.05
C ILE A 109 -4.05 -2.14 10.57
N ARG A 110 -4.79 -2.09 9.45
CA ARG A 110 -5.28 -0.86 8.79
C ARG A 110 -6.73 -1.08 8.34
N ASP A 111 -7.67 -0.83 9.21
CA ASP A 111 -9.11 -0.98 8.98
C ASP A 111 -9.67 -0.03 7.91
N CYS A 112 -8.94 1.06 7.63
CA CYS A 112 -9.22 2.00 6.54
C CYS A 112 -8.58 1.59 5.20
N MET A 113 -8.07 0.35 5.04
CA MET A 113 -7.41 -0.07 3.81
C MET A 113 -8.35 -0.01 2.60
N ASN A 114 -7.79 0.43 1.47
CA ASN A 114 -8.40 0.39 0.15
C ASN A 114 -7.31 0.05 -0.87
N PRO A 115 -6.94 -1.23 -1.00
CA PRO A 115 -5.78 -1.66 -1.78
C PRO A 115 -5.87 -1.24 -3.24
N ASN A 116 -4.78 -0.71 -3.81
CA ASN A 116 -4.71 -0.30 -5.21
C ASN A 116 -4.87 -1.51 -6.14
N VAL A 117 -5.89 -1.47 -7.00
CA VAL A 117 -6.27 -2.60 -7.87
C VAL A 117 -5.18 -2.95 -8.89
N MET A 118 -4.43 -1.96 -9.41
CA MET A 118 -3.35 -2.26 -10.37
C MET A 118 -2.23 -3.07 -9.69
N ILE A 119 -1.88 -2.73 -8.45
CA ILE A 119 -0.88 -3.47 -7.67
C ILE A 119 -1.37 -4.90 -7.42
N ILE A 120 -2.65 -5.07 -7.04
CA ILE A 120 -3.26 -6.40 -6.84
C ILE A 120 -3.20 -7.23 -8.11
N ASN A 121 -3.57 -6.65 -9.27
CA ASN A 121 -3.58 -7.38 -10.55
C ASN A 121 -2.17 -7.79 -11.00
N TYR A 122 -1.17 -6.92 -10.86
CA TYR A 122 0.22 -7.29 -11.12
C TYR A 122 0.74 -8.34 -10.14
N GLY A 123 0.31 -8.28 -8.88
CA GLY A 123 0.64 -9.29 -7.89
C GLY A 123 0.02 -10.65 -8.20
N ASP A 124 -1.22 -10.68 -8.70
CA ASP A 124 -1.88 -11.92 -9.14
C ASP A 124 -1.05 -12.63 -10.23
N GLU A 125 -0.57 -11.85 -11.23
CA GLU A 125 0.28 -12.35 -12.30
C GLU A 125 1.63 -12.85 -11.78
N LEU A 126 2.35 -12.03 -11.00
CA LEU A 126 3.71 -12.33 -10.52
C LEU A 126 3.76 -13.47 -9.50
N LEU A 127 2.73 -13.63 -8.70
CA LEU A 127 2.60 -14.70 -7.70
C LEU A 127 1.89 -15.94 -8.24
N GLU A 128 1.59 -15.97 -9.55
CA GLU A 128 0.94 -17.09 -10.25
C GLU A 128 -0.38 -17.51 -9.59
N CYS A 129 -1.17 -16.53 -9.08
CA CYS A 129 -2.45 -16.79 -8.42
C CYS A 129 -3.58 -17.15 -9.40
N ASN A 130 -3.33 -17.14 -10.71
CA ASN A 130 -4.27 -17.56 -11.77
C ASN A 130 -5.65 -16.86 -11.72
N GLY A 131 -5.69 -15.61 -11.30
CA GLY A 131 -6.90 -14.81 -11.16
C GLY A 131 -7.57 -14.88 -9.78
N GLU A 132 -7.16 -15.80 -8.91
CA GLU A 132 -7.78 -15.99 -7.59
C GLU A 132 -7.65 -14.76 -6.68
N LEU A 133 -6.49 -14.08 -6.72
CA LEU A 133 -6.24 -12.89 -5.94
C LEU A 133 -7.11 -11.72 -6.42
N SER A 134 -7.17 -11.49 -7.73
CA SER A 134 -7.99 -10.45 -8.36
C SER A 134 -9.48 -10.70 -8.11
N ASP A 135 -9.93 -11.94 -8.21
CA ASP A 135 -11.32 -12.33 -7.92
C ASP A 135 -11.69 -12.13 -6.45
N TYR A 136 -10.76 -12.48 -5.54
CA TYR A 136 -10.95 -12.24 -4.11
C TYR A 136 -11.03 -10.75 -3.80
N TYR A 137 -10.11 -9.94 -4.36
CA TYR A 137 -10.12 -8.48 -4.22
C TYR A 137 -11.46 -7.89 -4.68
N ASN A 138 -11.98 -8.30 -5.85
CA ASN A 138 -13.24 -7.77 -6.39
C ASN A 138 -14.41 -8.05 -5.44
N LYS A 139 -14.49 -9.24 -4.85
CA LYS A 139 -15.50 -9.59 -3.84
C LYS A 139 -15.32 -8.78 -2.56
N TRP A 140 -14.09 -8.77 -2.04
CA TRP A 140 -13.78 -8.04 -0.82
C TRP A 140 -14.07 -6.54 -0.96
N SER A 141 -13.68 -5.93 -2.08
CA SER A 141 -13.87 -4.50 -2.32
C SER A 141 -15.36 -4.12 -2.48
N ALA A 142 -16.18 -4.99 -3.03
CA ALA A 142 -17.64 -4.76 -3.13
C ALA A 142 -18.28 -4.61 -1.73
N ASP A 143 -17.77 -5.35 -0.74
CA ASP A 143 -18.33 -5.36 0.61
C ASP A 143 -17.67 -4.33 1.54
N ASN A 144 -16.39 -3.98 1.31
CA ASN A 144 -15.56 -3.25 2.26
C ASN A 144 -14.98 -1.95 1.71
N ARG A 145 -15.02 -1.74 0.37
CA ARG A 145 -14.43 -0.54 -0.23
C ARG A 145 -15.11 0.71 0.33
N ILE A 146 -14.35 1.52 1.04
CA ILE A 146 -14.76 2.88 1.32
C ILE A 146 -14.93 3.55 -0.04
N GLU A 147 -16.15 3.97 -0.39
CA GLU A 147 -16.42 4.66 -1.66
C GLU A 147 -15.67 5.99 -1.71
N TYR A 148 -14.37 5.94 -2.02
CA TYR A 148 -13.60 7.16 -2.35
C TYR A 148 -14.14 7.85 -3.61
N GLY A 149 -14.96 7.19 -4.42
CA GLY A 149 -15.70 7.81 -5.53
C GLY A 149 -16.68 8.90 -5.11
N ARG A 150 -17.04 8.95 -3.86
CA ARG A 150 -17.74 10.11 -3.30
C ARG A 150 -16.81 11.28 -2.98
N PHE A 151 -15.50 11.07 -2.97
CA PHE A 151 -14.53 12.14 -2.83
C PHE A 151 -14.24 12.91 -4.12
N GLY A 152 -14.61 12.38 -5.28
CA GLY A 152 -14.44 13.04 -6.60
C GLY A 152 -15.65 13.81 -7.10
N GLY A 153 -16.78 13.79 -6.43
CA GLY A 153 -18.02 14.37 -6.97
C GLY A 153 -18.89 15.18 -6.04
N GLN A 154 -18.67 15.17 -4.76
CA GLN A 154 -19.40 16.04 -3.81
C GLN A 154 -18.50 16.41 -2.64
N THR A 155 -18.24 17.71 -2.58
CA THR A 155 -17.91 18.48 -1.39
C THR A 155 -17.35 17.65 -0.24
N TRP A 156 -16.04 17.62 -0.15
CA TRP A 156 -15.39 17.39 1.11
C TRP A 156 -16.11 18.20 2.16
N ASP A 157 -16.89 17.58 2.99
CA ASP A 157 -17.34 18.23 4.19
C ASP A 157 -16.11 18.39 5.08
N SER A 158 -15.51 19.59 4.98
CA SER A 158 -14.38 20.02 5.79
C SER A 158 -14.67 19.97 7.30
N ASN A 159 -15.86 19.51 7.66
CA ASN A 159 -16.36 19.43 9.03
C ASN A 159 -16.25 18.03 9.67
N THR A 160 -15.81 16.99 8.96
CA THR A 160 -15.54 15.72 9.66
C THR A 160 -14.28 15.89 10.50
N ASP A 161 -14.36 15.56 11.79
CA ASP A 161 -13.22 15.66 12.73
C ASP A 161 -11.99 14.87 12.28
N ALA A 162 -12.17 13.80 11.52
CA ALA A 162 -11.09 13.04 10.91
C ALA A 162 -10.29 13.88 9.91
N MET A 163 -10.95 14.72 9.07
CA MET A 163 -10.26 15.59 8.13
C MET A 163 -9.58 16.78 8.81
N LYS A 164 -10.18 17.32 9.85
CA LYS A 164 -9.52 18.39 10.64
C LYS A 164 -8.23 17.89 11.26
N ASN A 165 -8.23 16.65 11.75
CA ASN A 165 -7.03 16.03 12.31
C ASN A 165 -5.96 15.79 11.24
N ILE A 166 -6.32 15.29 10.06
CA ILE A 166 -5.39 15.10 8.93
C ILE A 166 -4.81 16.44 8.48
N LEU A 167 -5.64 17.47 8.28
CA LEU A 167 -5.18 18.80 7.85
C LEU A 167 -4.36 19.55 8.92
N GLN A 168 -4.56 19.27 10.21
CA GLN A 168 -3.69 19.78 11.27
C GLN A 168 -2.32 19.11 11.32
N MET A 169 -2.21 17.86 10.83
CA MET A 169 -0.93 17.14 10.74
C MET A 169 -0.04 17.64 9.59
N PHE A 170 -0.58 18.43 8.65
CA PHE A 170 0.15 19.02 7.53
C PHE A 170 0.44 20.52 7.68
N LYS A 171 0.14 21.12 8.82
CA LYS A 171 0.51 22.49 9.18
C LYS A 171 1.71 22.51 10.11
#